data_ed55474a7f8015ad0f942b05187f7e86
#
_entry.id   ed55474a7f8015ad0f942b05187f7e86
#
_cell.length_a   1.000
_cell.length_b   1.000
_cell.length_c   1.000
_cell.angle_alpha   90.00
_cell.angle_beta   90.00
_cell.angle_gamma   90.00
#
_symmetry.space_group_name_H-M   'P 1'
#
loop_
_entity.id
_entity.type
_entity.pdbx_description
1 polymer ?
#
loop_
_entity_poly.entity_id
_entity_poly.type
_entity_poly.pdbx_seq_one_letter_code
_entity_poly.pdbx_strand_id
1 'polypeptide(L)'
;MSYTEIVAFKNQESNHTKDVKNAFRGAMAVWGLMEEKHLALKSAPWDPTQKLSRTSLMDPNGVKEIWELANNKDVPIDERIVMATTFDRVVVKRENFDKIIKAMRSFDKTYEGKSSILEQADIIESFIQDEDIDAVAWNQTSVNSNPWFDWSEEKEEEVPYNLSKNKDHWFLFDDLVFI
;
A
#
# COMPACT_ATOMS: atom_id res chain seq x y z
N MET A 1 4.28 16.78 -7.60
CA MET A 1 3.12 16.11 -6.93
C MET A 1 3.50 14.65 -6.85
N SER A 2 3.37 14.04 -5.70
CA SER A 2 3.56 12.61 -5.55
C SER A 2 2.22 11.89 -5.73
N TYR A 3 2.23 10.77 -6.43
CA TYR A 3 1.09 9.91 -6.62
C TYR A 3 1.36 8.59 -5.92
N THR A 4 0.33 7.87 -5.47
CA THR A 4 0.43 6.42 -5.32
C THR A 4 0.04 5.81 -6.66
N GLU A 5 0.80 4.88 -7.09
CA GLU A 5 0.48 4.09 -8.28
C GLU A 5 0.07 2.69 -7.81
N ILE A 6 -1.02 2.18 -8.36
CA ILE A 6 -1.36 0.76 -8.24
C ILE A 6 -0.85 0.10 -9.51
N VAL A 7 0.09 -0.81 -9.33
CA VAL A 7 0.76 -1.54 -10.41
C VAL A 7 0.08 -2.88 -10.60
N ALA A 8 -0.40 -3.15 -11.80
CA ALA A 8 -0.97 -4.43 -12.19
C ALA A 8 0.08 -5.33 -12.81
N PHE A 9 0.03 -6.62 -12.50
CA PHE A 9 0.90 -7.65 -13.04
C PHE A 9 0.13 -8.54 -13.99
N LYS A 10 0.73 -8.84 -15.14
CA LYS A 10 0.25 -9.83 -16.12
C LYS A 10 1.35 -10.85 -16.38
N ASN A 11 1.01 -12.13 -16.32
CA ASN A 11 2.00 -13.20 -16.46
C ASN A 11 3.22 -13.02 -15.54
N GLN A 12 2.99 -12.59 -14.31
CA GLN A 12 4.01 -12.32 -13.29
C GLN A 12 4.90 -11.09 -13.58
N GLU A 13 4.64 -10.31 -14.62
CA GLU A 13 5.40 -9.11 -14.95
C GLU A 13 4.58 -7.86 -14.71
N SER A 14 5.21 -6.82 -14.14
CA SER A 14 4.58 -5.52 -14.01
C SER A 14 4.23 -4.97 -15.39
N ASN A 15 3.01 -4.48 -15.54
CA ASN A 15 2.50 -4.15 -16.88
C ASN A 15 2.07 -2.69 -16.97
N HIS A 16 1.07 -2.29 -16.18
CA HIS A 16 0.58 -0.94 -16.22
C HIS A 16 0.25 -0.42 -14.81
N THR A 17 0.24 0.88 -14.69
CA THR A 17 -0.05 1.57 -13.44
C THR A 17 -1.34 2.38 -13.56
N LYS A 18 -2.02 2.53 -12.43
CA LYS A 18 -3.09 3.53 -12.28
C LYS A 18 -2.78 4.43 -11.10
N ASP A 19 -2.85 5.71 -11.35
CA ASP A 19 -2.56 6.73 -10.36
C ASP A 19 -3.75 6.94 -9.43
N VAL A 20 -3.45 7.05 -8.14
CA VAL A 20 -4.37 7.53 -7.12
C VAL A 20 -4.00 8.96 -6.78
N LYS A 21 -4.94 9.88 -6.95
CA LYS A 21 -4.71 11.29 -6.67
C LYS A 21 -4.37 11.54 -5.20
N ASN A 22 -3.30 12.29 -4.95
CA ASN A 22 -2.86 12.67 -3.60
C ASN A 22 -2.51 11.49 -2.68
N ALA A 23 -1.93 10.49 -3.20
CA ALA A 23 -1.69 9.23 -2.53
C ALA A 23 -0.65 9.28 -1.42
N PHE A 24 0.27 10.23 -1.43
CA PHE A 24 1.08 10.52 -0.26
C PHE A 24 0.20 10.75 0.98
N ARG A 25 -0.99 11.30 0.79
CA ARG A 25 -2.01 11.34 1.84
C ARG A 25 -2.59 9.95 2.13
N GLY A 26 -2.63 9.01 1.17
CA GLY A 26 -3.20 7.68 1.36
C GLY A 26 -2.49 6.91 2.47
N ALA A 27 -1.22 6.62 2.30
CA ALA A 27 -0.43 5.93 3.31
C ALA A 27 -0.31 6.74 4.60
N MET A 28 0.01 8.03 4.52
CA MET A 28 0.10 8.91 5.69
C MET A 28 -1.23 9.07 6.42
N ALA A 29 -2.34 9.16 5.69
CA ALA A 29 -3.66 9.24 6.32
C ALA A 29 -4.00 7.94 7.06
N VAL A 30 -3.71 6.79 6.47
CA VAL A 30 -3.87 5.49 7.14
C VAL A 30 -3.02 5.44 8.40
N TRP A 31 -1.74 5.76 8.31
CA TRP A 31 -0.83 5.74 9.46
C TRP A 31 -1.29 6.67 10.56
N GLY A 32 -1.66 7.91 10.21
CA GLY A 32 -2.17 8.86 11.19
C GLY A 32 -3.42 8.38 11.92
N LEU A 33 -4.38 7.78 11.21
CA LEU A 33 -5.57 7.20 11.81
C LEU A 33 -5.24 6.03 12.75
N MET A 34 -4.29 5.18 12.35
CA MET A 34 -3.87 4.03 13.15
C MET A 34 -3.07 4.43 14.39
N GLU A 35 -2.17 5.40 14.27
CA GLU A 35 -1.44 5.95 15.40
C GLU A 35 -2.37 6.63 16.40
N GLU A 36 -3.33 7.43 15.93
CA GLU A 36 -4.32 8.06 16.79
C GLU A 36 -5.14 7.04 17.57
N LYS A 37 -5.60 5.99 16.88
CA LYS A 37 -6.44 4.96 17.48
C LYS A 37 -5.70 4.03 18.43
N HIS A 38 -4.53 3.53 18.02
CA HIS A 38 -3.85 2.43 18.71
C HIS A 38 -2.66 2.88 19.56
N LEU A 39 -2.05 4.02 19.24
CA LEU A 39 -0.86 4.51 19.94
C LEU A 39 -1.13 5.79 20.75
N ALA A 40 -2.36 6.27 20.76
CA ALA A 40 -2.77 7.53 21.39
C ALA A 40 -1.94 8.75 20.93
N LEU A 41 -1.39 8.70 19.72
CA LEU A 41 -0.62 9.77 19.11
C LEU A 41 -1.57 10.65 18.30
N LYS A 42 -1.49 11.97 18.52
CA LYS A 42 -2.23 12.90 17.67
C LYS A 42 -1.44 13.12 16.39
N SER A 43 -1.96 12.65 15.27
CA SER A 43 -1.41 13.00 13.98
C SER A 43 -1.87 14.40 13.58
N ALA A 44 -0.99 15.36 13.71
CA ALA A 44 -1.17 16.66 13.09
C ALA A 44 0.07 16.97 12.25
N PRO A 45 0.18 16.36 11.07
CA PRO A 45 1.36 16.49 10.22
C PRO A 45 1.64 17.93 9.76
N TRP A 46 0.74 18.85 10.04
CA TRP A 46 0.80 20.23 9.59
C TRP A 46 0.94 21.25 10.73
N ASP A 47 0.92 20.82 11.97
CA ASP A 47 1.12 21.72 13.09
C ASP A 47 2.59 21.70 13.55
N PRO A 48 3.38 22.73 13.21
CA PRO A 48 4.79 22.79 13.56
C PRO A 48 5.02 22.92 15.09
N THR A 49 3.95 23.16 15.84
CA THR A 49 4.01 23.24 17.33
C THR A 49 3.84 21.87 17.97
N GLN A 50 3.30 20.90 17.24
CA GLN A 50 3.16 19.54 17.74
C GLN A 50 4.41 18.74 17.41
N LYS A 51 5.19 18.41 18.43
CA LYS A 51 6.40 17.58 18.34
C LYS A 51 6.17 16.12 17.91
N LEU A 52 5.04 15.80 17.30
CA LEU A 52 4.52 14.44 17.22
C LEU A 52 4.11 13.98 15.81
N SER A 53 4.66 14.58 14.79
CA SER A 53 4.54 13.97 13.49
C SER A 53 5.50 12.78 13.38
N ARG A 54 5.17 11.67 14.03
CA ARG A 54 5.84 10.39 13.80
C ARG A 54 5.38 9.73 12.49
N THR A 55 4.35 10.25 11.87
CA THR A 55 3.82 9.83 10.56
C THR A 55 4.72 10.20 9.38
N SER A 56 5.99 10.35 9.59
CA SER A 56 6.91 10.42 8.48
C SER A 56 7.16 9.01 7.96
N LEU A 57 6.81 8.75 6.70
CA LEU A 57 7.30 7.58 5.96
C LEU A 57 8.84 7.50 5.96
N MET A 58 9.48 8.59 6.37
CA MET A 58 10.92 8.77 6.52
C MET A 58 11.40 8.50 7.95
N ASP A 59 10.50 8.33 8.93
CA ASP A 59 10.87 8.01 10.30
C ASP A 59 10.92 6.49 10.50
N PRO A 60 12.10 5.91 10.73
CA PRO A 60 12.23 4.46 10.93
C PRO A 60 11.41 3.94 12.12
N ASN A 61 11.17 4.76 13.13
CA ASN A 61 10.34 4.36 14.28
C ASN A 61 8.87 4.30 13.91
N GLY A 62 8.37 5.26 13.13
CA GLY A 62 6.99 5.26 12.63
C GLY A 62 6.72 4.05 11.74
N VAL A 63 7.62 3.75 10.83
CA VAL A 63 7.55 2.55 9.97
C VAL A 63 7.47 1.27 10.81
N LYS A 64 8.34 1.16 11.82
CA LYS A 64 8.36 -0.01 12.72
C LYS A 64 7.06 -0.15 13.50
N GLU A 65 6.56 0.93 14.08
CA GLU A 65 5.33 0.93 14.90
C GLU A 65 4.11 0.51 14.06
N ILE A 66 3.96 1.03 12.85
CA ILE A 66 2.86 0.62 11.94
C ILE A 66 3.01 -0.84 11.51
N TRP A 67 4.24 -1.30 11.24
CA TRP A 67 4.49 -2.71 10.94
C TRP A 67 4.12 -3.62 12.11
N GLU A 68 4.45 -3.23 13.34
CA GLU A 68 4.06 -3.95 14.55
C GLU A 68 2.55 -3.99 14.73
N LEU A 69 1.84 -2.87 14.48
CA LEU A 69 0.37 -2.84 14.50
C LEU A 69 -0.24 -3.75 13.44
N ALA A 70 0.29 -3.73 12.21
CA ALA A 70 -0.19 -4.60 11.12
C ALA A 70 -0.05 -6.09 11.47
N ASN A 71 0.91 -6.44 12.30
CA ASN A 71 1.14 -7.83 12.77
C ASN A 71 0.48 -8.13 14.12
N ASN A 72 -0.14 -7.17 14.79
CA ASN A 72 -0.79 -7.37 16.07
C ASN A 72 -2.19 -7.93 15.91
N LYS A 73 -2.44 -9.15 16.42
CA LYS A 73 -3.74 -9.85 16.33
C LYS A 73 -4.88 -9.13 17.07
N ASP A 74 -4.58 -8.25 18.01
CA ASP A 74 -5.58 -7.46 18.73
C ASP A 74 -6.13 -6.29 17.88
N VAL A 75 -5.45 -5.95 16.78
CA VAL A 75 -5.91 -4.94 15.81
C VAL A 75 -6.88 -5.60 14.82
N PRO A 76 -8.01 -4.94 14.50
CA PRO A 76 -8.98 -5.46 13.53
C PRO A 76 -8.33 -5.86 12.20
N ILE A 77 -8.74 -7.00 11.64
CA ILE A 77 -8.13 -7.58 10.45
C ILE A 77 -8.17 -6.62 9.25
N ASP A 78 -9.26 -5.87 9.05
CA ASP A 78 -9.38 -4.92 7.95
C ASP A 78 -8.36 -3.79 8.05
N GLU A 79 -8.10 -3.29 9.26
CA GLU A 79 -7.08 -2.28 9.52
C GLU A 79 -5.66 -2.81 9.26
N ARG A 80 -5.40 -4.05 9.68
CA ARG A 80 -4.11 -4.72 9.46
C ARG A 80 -3.83 -4.91 7.96
N ILE A 81 -4.82 -5.36 7.21
CA ILE A 81 -4.73 -5.51 5.74
C ILE A 81 -4.43 -4.15 5.10
N VAL A 82 -5.18 -3.12 5.45
CA VAL A 82 -4.99 -1.78 4.89
C VAL A 82 -3.60 -1.22 5.25
N MET A 83 -3.15 -1.36 6.50
CA MET A 83 -1.78 -0.98 6.87
C MET A 83 -0.73 -1.72 6.02
N ALA A 84 -0.91 -3.02 5.79
CA ALA A 84 0.04 -3.80 5.01
C ALA A 84 0.20 -3.29 3.58
N THR A 85 -0.87 -2.79 2.96
CA THR A 85 -0.81 -2.23 1.59
C THR A 85 -0.06 -0.90 1.51
N THR A 86 0.25 -0.29 2.65
CA THR A 86 1.02 0.97 2.70
C THR A 86 2.54 0.76 2.69
N PHE A 87 2.99 -0.48 2.78
CA PHE A 87 4.41 -0.82 2.71
C PHE A 87 4.85 -1.12 1.27
N ASP A 88 6.08 -0.72 0.96
CA ASP A 88 6.70 -1.07 -0.30
C ASP A 88 6.91 -2.59 -0.40
N ARG A 89 6.93 -3.10 -1.63
CA ARG A 89 7.18 -4.52 -1.92
C ARG A 89 6.11 -5.51 -1.46
N VAL A 90 4.92 -5.02 -1.07
CA VAL A 90 3.76 -5.87 -0.81
C VAL A 90 2.98 -6.11 -2.09
N VAL A 91 2.69 -7.37 -2.38
CA VAL A 91 1.96 -7.84 -3.56
C VAL A 91 0.71 -8.59 -3.12
N VAL A 92 -0.40 -8.36 -3.80
CA VAL A 92 -1.65 -9.10 -3.59
C VAL A 92 -1.96 -9.91 -4.84
N LYS A 93 -2.08 -11.23 -4.67
CA LYS A 93 -2.50 -12.12 -5.76
C LYS A 93 -3.99 -11.95 -6.06
N ARG A 94 -4.37 -12.21 -7.31
CA ARG A 94 -5.75 -12.10 -7.80
C ARG A 94 -6.78 -12.80 -6.92
N GLU A 95 -6.47 -13.99 -6.43
CA GLU A 95 -7.35 -14.78 -5.57
C GLU A 95 -7.73 -14.10 -4.24
N ASN A 96 -7.00 -13.04 -3.88
CA ASN A 96 -7.22 -12.25 -2.67
C ASN A 96 -7.78 -10.83 -2.94
N PHE A 97 -8.11 -10.49 -4.19
CA PHE A 97 -8.64 -9.16 -4.52
C PHE A 97 -9.93 -8.84 -3.75
N ASP A 98 -10.86 -9.78 -3.67
CA ASP A 98 -12.10 -9.59 -2.91
C ASP A 98 -11.83 -9.28 -1.43
N LYS A 99 -10.84 -9.94 -0.83
CA LYS A 99 -10.49 -9.72 0.58
C LYS A 99 -9.96 -8.32 0.81
N ILE A 100 -9.08 -7.83 -0.08
CA ILE A 100 -8.49 -6.51 0.08
C ILE A 100 -9.49 -5.40 -0.24
N ILE A 101 -10.32 -5.56 -1.27
CA ILE A 101 -11.40 -4.62 -1.59
C ILE A 101 -12.36 -4.49 -0.42
N LYS A 102 -12.76 -5.62 0.16
CA LYS A 102 -13.63 -5.63 1.34
C LYS A 102 -12.98 -4.92 2.53
N ALA A 103 -11.71 -5.20 2.81
CA ALA A 103 -10.99 -4.57 3.92
C ALA A 103 -10.87 -3.05 3.70
N MET A 104 -10.53 -2.61 2.49
CA MET A 104 -10.42 -1.19 2.14
C MET A 104 -11.77 -0.46 2.29
N ARG A 105 -12.86 -1.05 1.80
CA ARG A 105 -14.21 -0.46 1.94
C ARG A 105 -14.68 -0.42 3.39
N SER A 106 -14.38 -1.45 4.18
CA SER A 106 -14.66 -1.48 5.62
C SER A 106 -13.88 -0.39 6.37
N PHE A 107 -12.61 -0.23 6.03
CA PHE A 107 -11.75 0.82 6.59
C PHE A 107 -12.29 2.22 6.26
N ASP A 108 -12.59 2.49 4.98
CA ASP A 108 -13.12 3.78 4.54
C ASP A 108 -14.41 4.15 5.28
N LYS A 109 -15.32 3.19 5.40
CA LYS A 109 -16.56 3.36 6.15
C LYS A 109 -16.31 3.67 7.63
N THR A 110 -15.35 2.99 8.25
CA THR A 110 -15.01 3.17 9.67
C THR A 110 -14.40 4.54 9.93
N TYR A 111 -13.63 5.05 8.99
CA TYR A 111 -12.91 6.32 9.11
C TYR A 111 -13.50 7.45 8.25
N GLU A 112 -14.73 7.29 7.80
CA GLU A 112 -15.54 8.35 7.18
C GLU A 112 -14.86 9.03 5.97
N GLY A 113 -14.20 8.25 5.12
CA GLY A 113 -13.55 8.75 3.91
C GLY A 113 -12.31 9.62 4.16
N LYS A 114 -11.66 9.49 5.31
CA LYS A 114 -10.46 10.28 5.66
C LYS A 114 -9.17 9.84 4.98
N SER A 115 -9.26 8.90 4.03
CA SER A 115 -8.12 8.40 3.26
C SER A 115 -8.52 8.16 1.80
N SER A 116 -7.54 7.89 0.92
CA SER A 116 -7.80 7.53 -0.48
C SER A 116 -8.03 6.02 -0.70
N ILE A 117 -8.31 5.29 0.36
CA ILE A 117 -8.42 3.81 0.30
C ILE A 117 -9.62 3.35 -0.53
N LEU A 118 -10.73 4.10 -0.52
CA LEU A 118 -11.88 3.76 -1.36
C LEU A 118 -11.55 3.84 -2.85
N GLU A 119 -10.84 4.88 -3.28
CA GLU A 119 -10.39 5.02 -4.67
C GLU A 119 -9.47 3.86 -5.07
N GLN A 120 -8.60 3.42 -4.15
CA GLN A 120 -7.73 2.26 -4.39
C GLN A 120 -8.55 0.96 -4.53
N ALA A 121 -9.56 0.76 -3.69
CA ALA A 121 -10.47 -0.38 -3.81
C ALA A 121 -11.18 -0.42 -5.17
N ASP A 122 -11.67 0.74 -5.64
CA ASP A 122 -12.37 0.85 -6.93
C ASP A 122 -11.42 0.55 -8.12
N ILE A 123 -10.17 0.98 -8.03
CA ILE A 123 -9.15 0.65 -9.03
C ILE A 123 -8.89 -0.86 -9.07
N ILE A 124 -8.70 -1.51 -7.91
CA ILE A 124 -8.46 -2.95 -7.84
C ILE A 124 -9.68 -3.71 -8.36
N GLU A 125 -10.90 -3.27 -8.01
CA GLU A 125 -12.14 -3.86 -8.54
C GLU A 125 -12.21 -3.77 -10.07
N SER A 126 -11.75 -2.65 -10.64
CA SER A 126 -11.70 -2.50 -12.11
C SER A 126 -10.76 -3.50 -12.78
N PHE A 127 -9.72 -3.97 -12.06
CA PHE A 127 -8.80 -4.98 -12.55
C PHE A 127 -9.39 -6.40 -12.56
N ILE A 128 -10.45 -6.66 -11.79
CA ILE A 128 -11.13 -7.95 -11.80
C ILE A 128 -11.71 -8.26 -13.18
N GLN A 129 -12.09 -7.24 -13.94
CA GLN A 129 -12.64 -7.38 -15.29
C GLN A 129 -11.59 -7.82 -16.33
N ASP A 130 -10.32 -7.64 -16.05
CA ASP A 130 -9.20 -8.10 -16.89
C ASP A 130 -8.66 -9.42 -16.33
N GLU A 131 -9.02 -10.54 -16.96
CA GLU A 131 -8.64 -11.88 -16.52
C GLU A 131 -7.13 -12.14 -16.57
N ASP A 132 -6.40 -11.36 -17.37
CA ASP A 132 -4.95 -11.48 -17.49
C ASP A 132 -4.20 -10.87 -16.31
N ILE A 133 -4.84 -10.05 -15.49
CA ILE A 133 -4.21 -9.49 -14.28
C ILE A 133 -4.18 -10.53 -13.18
N ASP A 134 -3.00 -10.94 -12.77
CA ASP A 134 -2.75 -11.98 -11.79
C ASP A 134 -2.32 -11.47 -10.40
N ALA A 135 -1.86 -10.23 -10.32
CA ALA A 135 -1.52 -9.57 -9.05
C ALA A 135 -1.57 -8.04 -9.14
N VAL A 136 -1.57 -7.39 -7.97
CA VAL A 136 -1.40 -5.93 -7.83
C VAL A 136 -0.39 -5.62 -6.74
N ALA A 137 0.28 -4.47 -6.88
CA ALA A 137 1.19 -3.91 -5.88
C ALA A 137 1.10 -2.39 -5.87
N TRP A 138 1.84 -1.75 -4.98
CA TRP A 138 1.83 -0.30 -4.81
C TRP A 138 3.21 0.30 -4.98
N ASN A 139 3.26 1.45 -5.64
CA ASN A 139 4.33 2.42 -5.49
C ASN A 139 3.76 3.58 -4.68
N GLN A 140 4.16 3.68 -3.42
CA GLN A 140 3.58 4.65 -2.49
C GLN A 140 4.07 6.08 -2.72
N THR A 141 5.21 6.26 -3.37
CA THR A 141 5.74 7.58 -3.69
C THR A 141 6.35 7.58 -5.08
N SER A 142 5.77 8.31 -6.01
CA SER A 142 6.31 8.49 -7.36
C SER A 142 7.50 9.49 -7.44
N VAL A 143 8.11 9.80 -6.29
CA VAL A 143 9.21 10.78 -6.22
C VAL A 143 10.54 10.18 -6.68
N ASN A 144 10.68 8.88 -6.53
CA ASN A 144 11.87 8.11 -6.94
C ASN A 144 11.49 7.09 -8.01
N SER A 145 12.45 6.25 -8.41
CA SER A 145 12.20 5.12 -9.32
C SER A 145 11.07 4.24 -8.80
N ASN A 146 10.18 3.82 -9.71
CA ASN A 146 9.13 2.87 -9.38
C ASN A 146 9.77 1.51 -9.02
N PRO A 147 9.52 0.94 -7.82
CA PRO A 147 10.14 -0.31 -7.38
C PRO A 147 9.72 -1.54 -8.21
N TRP A 148 8.74 -1.38 -9.06
CA TRP A 148 8.18 -2.44 -9.91
C TRP A 148 8.65 -2.37 -11.36
N PHE A 149 9.64 -1.53 -11.64
CA PHE A 149 10.33 -1.45 -12.92
C PHE A 149 11.83 -1.35 -12.66
N ASP A 150 12.61 -2.22 -13.28
CA ASP A 150 14.05 -2.24 -13.17
C ASP A 150 14.68 -1.47 -14.34
N TRP A 151 15.84 -0.86 -14.12
CA TRP A 151 16.61 -0.27 -15.20
C TRP A 151 17.53 -1.29 -15.86
N SER A 152 17.40 -1.48 -17.15
CA SER A 152 18.32 -2.32 -17.93
C SER A 152 19.42 -1.47 -18.57
N GLU A 153 20.65 -1.64 -18.11
CA GLU A 153 21.81 -0.99 -18.72
C GLU A 153 22.07 -1.47 -20.16
N GLU A 154 21.74 -2.72 -20.47
CA GLU A 154 21.92 -3.29 -21.79
C GLU A 154 20.99 -2.68 -22.83
N LYS A 155 19.74 -2.43 -22.42
CA LYS A 155 18.69 -1.89 -23.30
C LYS A 155 18.54 -0.39 -23.19
N GLU A 156 19.13 0.24 -22.15
CA GLU A 156 18.94 1.65 -21.79
C GLU A 156 17.45 2.05 -21.63
N GLU A 157 16.65 1.11 -21.07
CA GLU A 157 15.22 1.32 -20.84
C GLU A 157 14.75 0.69 -19.52
N GLU A 158 13.59 1.12 -19.03
CA GLU A 158 12.90 0.45 -17.92
C GLU A 158 12.33 -0.89 -18.40
N VAL A 159 12.60 -1.95 -17.63
CA VAL A 159 12.06 -3.29 -17.87
C VAL A 159 11.12 -3.70 -16.76
N PRO A 160 10.06 -4.46 -17.08
CA PRO A 160 9.10 -4.92 -16.09
C PRO A 160 9.76 -5.79 -15.01
N TYR A 161 9.37 -5.52 -13.73
CA TYR A 161 9.70 -6.39 -12.61
C TYR A 161 8.96 -7.73 -12.77
N ASN A 162 9.66 -8.84 -12.55
CA ASN A 162 9.08 -10.17 -12.66
C ASN A 162 9.01 -10.86 -11.30
N LEU A 163 7.79 -11.16 -10.83
CA LEU A 163 7.53 -11.75 -9.51
C LEU A 163 8.15 -13.15 -9.34
N SER A 164 8.27 -13.92 -10.42
CA SER A 164 8.85 -15.28 -10.34
C SER A 164 10.37 -15.28 -10.29
N LYS A 165 11.02 -14.27 -10.86
CA LYS A 165 12.47 -14.15 -10.94
C LYS A 165 13.08 -13.43 -9.75
N ASN A 166 12.35 -12.46 -9.19
CA ASN A 166 12.80 -11.65 -8.07
C ASN A 166 12.26 -12.19 -6.74
N LYS A 167 12.94 -11.90 -5.64
CA LYS A 167 12.61 -12.41 -4.29
C LYS A 167 12.48 -11.31 -3.24
N ASP A 168 12.51 -10.06 -3.64
CA ASP A 168 12.49 -8.89 -2.75
C ASP A 168 11.08 -8.29 -2.57
N HIS A 169 10.07 -9.14 -2.59
CA HIS A 169 8.67 -8.78 -2.31
C HIS A 169 8.03 -9.81 -1.38
N TRP A 170 6.89 -9.43 -0.80
CA TRP A 170 6.06 -10.30 0.04
C TRP A 170 4.64 -10.41 -0.51
N PHE A 171 4.13 -11.61 -0.58
CA PHE A 171 2.73 -11.84 -0.88
C PHE A 171 1.89 -11.64 0.38
N LEU A 172 0.99 -10.67 0.36
CA LEU A 172 -0.01 -10.47 1.40
C LEU A 172 -0.93 -11.71 1.43
N PHE A 173 -1.16 -12.24 2.61
CA PHE A 173 -1.87 -13.48 2.93
C PHE A 173 -1.07 -14.79 2.80
N ASP A 174 0.09 -14.78 2.14
CA ASP A 174 0.96 -15.96 2.08
C ASP A 174 2.17 -15.77 3.02
N ASP A 175 2.95 -14.72 2.77
CA ASP A 175 4.15 -14.41 3.55
C ASP A 175 3.82 -13.58 4.79
N LEU A 176 2.84 -12.69 4.66
CA LEU A 176 2.30 -11.88 5.75
C LEU A 176 1.02 -12.53 6.27
N VAL A 177 1.16 -13.35 7.30
CA VAL A 177 0.05 -14.12 7.87
C VAL A 177 -0.73 -13.26 8.84
N PHE A 178 -1.87 -12.75 8.38
CA PHE A 178 -2.82 -11.98 9.18
C PHE A 178 -3.91 -12.85 9.85
N ILE A 179 -3.61 -14.06 10.15
CA ILE A 179 -4.59 -14.97 10.76
C ILE A 179 -4.50 -14.96 12.27
#